data_650e4a4dad55bfd0b12d38e06bff4dd6
#
_entry.id   650e4a4dad55bfd0b12d38e06bff4dd6
#
_cell.length_a   1.000
_cell.length_b   1.000
_cell.length_c   1.000
_cell.angle_alpha   90.00
_cell.angle_beta   90.00
_cell.angle_gamma   90.00
#
_symmetry.space_group_name_H-M   'P 1'
#
loop_
_entity.id
_entity.type
_entity.pdbx_description
1 polymer ?
#
loop_
_entity_poly.entity_id
_entity_poly.type
_entity_poly.pdbx_seq_one_letter_code
_entity_poly.pdbx_strand_id
1 'polypeptide(L)'
;NVDFLARLMRCRAFVEADLDTALIEREAAALAPSSALAPIEVLAAAAAAVLTAEAVASDAADPWSITDGFRVHARQPRTLSFTDRGERVAVGIDTSPGGFTVHAGGESTCLSGLRREGDRITGLLGTGRLDVTAVLARETLHLFMAQSRWQLGYAPKLSHAGDAGAPEGQLNAPMPGKVIALLVEAGAKVRKGQPMLVMEAMKMEHTIAAPADGTVQRLPFAVGDQVAEGALLVEFVA
;
A
#
# COMPACT_ATOMS: atom_id res chain seq x y z
N ASN A 1 0.10 0.64 -23.51
CA ASN A 1 0.47 0.93 -24.93
C ASN A 1 0.34 2.39 -25.33
N VAL A 2 -0.59 3.18 -24.75
CA VAL A 2 -0.83 4.59 -25.17
C VAL A 2 0.42 5.45 -25.05
N ASP A 3 1.16 5.33 -23.96
CA ASP A 3 2.38 6.10 -23.70
C ASP A 3 3.51 5.75 -24.70
N PHE A 4 3.65 4.47 -25.04
CA PHE A 4 4.57 4.03 -26.09
C PHE A 4 4.18 4.62 -27.45
N LEU A 5 2.89 4.55 -27.81
CA LEU A 5 2.40 5.11 -29.07
C LEU A 5 2.60 6.64 -29.11
N ALA A 6 2.35 7.33 -27.99
CA ALA A 6 2.59 8.76 -27.92
C ALA A 6 4.07 9.13 -28.10
N ARG A 7 5.00 8.34 -27.57
CA ARG A 7 6.44 8.52 -27.82
C ARG A 7 6.82 8.22 -29.27
N LEU A 8 6.26 7.15 -29.84
CA LEU A 8 6.47 6.79 -31.24
C LEU A 8 6.02 7.92 -32.17
N MET A 9 4.83 8.49 -31.95
CA MET A 9 4.31 9.60 -32.75
C MET A 9 5.15 10.89 -32.65
N ARG A 10 5.94 11.02 -31.59
CA ARG A 10 6.79 12.20 -31.34
C ARG A 10 8.25 11.97 -31.70
N CYS A 11 8.68 10.73 -31.97
CA CYS A 11 10.05 10.49 -32.37
C CYS A 11 10.34 11.18 -33.71
N ARG A 12 11.58 11.62 -33.87
CA ARG A 12 12.00 12.42 -35.04
C ARG A 12 11.72 11.69 -36.36
N ALA A 13 12.04 10.42 -36.41
CA ALA A 13 11.83 9.62 -37.63
C ALA A 13 10.35 9.54 -38.03
N PHE A 14 9.41 9.48 -37.04
CA PHE A 14 7.99 9.50 -37.35
C PHE A 14 7.52 10.87 -37.85
N VAL A 15 8.00 11.96 -37.23
CA VAL A 15 7.64 13.34 -37.62
C VAL A 15 8.18 13.68 -39.02
N GLU A 16 9.37 13.19 -39.38
CA GLU A 16 10.00 13.40 -40.68
C GLU A 16 9.54 12.40 -41.76
N ALA A 17 8.62 11.49 -41.41
CA ALA A 17 8.09 10.43 -42.27
C ALA A 17 9.17 9.44 -42.78
N ASP A 18 10.30 9.31 -42.05
CA ASP A 18 11.34 8.30 -42.29
C ASP A 18 10.92 6.96 -41.63
N LEU A 19 9.94 6.31 -42.27
CA LEU A 19 9.27 5.12 -41.74
C LEU A 19 9.73 3.86 -42.48
N ASP A 20 10.28 2.94 -41.69
CA ASP A 20 10.64 1.62 -42.17
C ASP A 20 10.21 0.53 -41.15
N THR A 21 10.34 -0.73 -41.50
CA THR A 21 9.99 -1.86 -40.63
C THR A 21 10.91 -1.99 -39.42
N ALA A 22 12.11 -1.38 -39.45
CA ALA A 22 13.12 -1.38 -38.38
C ALA A 22 13.01 -0.14 -37.47
N LEU A 23 12.03 0.76 -37.69
CA LEU A 23 11.89 2.02 -36.95
C LEU A 23 11.91 1.81 -35.44
N ILE A 24 11.19 0.81 -34.93
CA ILE A 24 11.09 0.55 -33.48
C ILE A 24 12.44 0.11 -32.91
N GLU A 25 13.18 -0.70 -33.64
CA GLU A 25 14.50 -1.17 -33.23
C GLU A 25 15.54 -0.03 -33.28
N ARG A 26 15.49 0.76 -34.35
CA ARG A 26 16.38 1.90 -34.56
C ARG A 26 16.18 2.99 -33.50
N GLU A 27 14.93 3.27 -33.15
CA GLU A 27 14.55 4.31 -32.19
C GLU A 27 14.32 3.73 -30.75
N ALA A 28 14.74 2.50 -30.49
CA ALA A 28 14.47 1.80 -29.24
C ALA A 28 14.86 2.61 -27.99
N ALA A 29 15.97 3.34 -28.05
CA ALA A 29 16.43 4.17 -26.94
C ALA A 29 15.50 5.38 -26.68
N ALA A 30 14.97 6.01 -27.74
CA ALA A 30 14.02 7.12 -27.63
C ALA A 30 12.61 6.64 -27.22
N LEU A 31 12.27 5.41 -27.58
CA LEU A 31 10.99 4.79 -27.27
C LEU A 31 10.97 4.11 -25.89
N ALA A 32 12.14 3.84 -25.29
CA ALA A 32 12.25 3.25 -23.97
C ALA A 32 11.54 4.13 -22.90
N PRO A 33 10.88 3.52 -21.92
CA PRO A 33 10.33 4.28 -20.80
C PRO A 33 11.48 4.99 -20.06
N SER A 34 11.24 6.24 -19.65
CA SER A 34 12.22 6.96 -18.83
C SER A 34 12.67 6.11 -17.64
N SER A 35 13.97 6.02 -17.40
CA SER A 35 14.55 5.32 -16.25
C SER A 35 14.53 6.18 -14.98
N ALA A 36 14.18 7.47 -15.08
CA ALA A 36 14.14 8.36 -13.93
C ALA A 36 13.02 7.98 -12.95
N LEU A 37 13.27 8.17 -11.68
CA LEU A 37 12.26 8.06 -10.62
C LEU A 37 11.18 9.13 -10.82
N ALA A 38 10.04 8.91 -10.22
CA ALA A 38 8.90 9.82 -10.28
C ALA A 38 9.30 11.21 -9.74
N PRO A 39 9.15 12.28 -10.54
CA PRO A 39 9.42 13.63 -10.09
C PRO A 39 8.42 14.07 -9.03
N ILE A 40 8.75 15.17 -8.33
CA ILE A 40 7.93 15.65 -7.20
C ILE A 40 6.48 15.94 -7.58
N GLU A 41 6.22 16.38 -8.82
CA GLU A 41 4.85 16.64 -9.31
C GLU A 41 4.01 15.36 -9.37
N VAL A 42 4.62 14.24 -9.75
CA VAL A 42 3.96 12.93 -9.78
C VAL A 42 3.73 12.42 -8.36
N LEU A 43 4.71 12.56 -7.48
CA LEU A 43 4.59 12.18 -6.07
C LEU A 43 3.55 13.04 -5.34
N ALA A 44 3.45 14.32 -5.66
CA ALA A 44 2.42 15.20 -5.15
C ALA A 44 1.03 14.82 -5.68
N ALA A 45 0.91 14.46 -6.96
CA ALA A 45 -0.34 13.94 -7.52
C ALA A 45 -0.75 12.61 -6.85
N ALA A 46 0.22 11.73 -6.55
CA ALA A 46 -0.01 10.51 -5.79
C ALA A 46 -0.50 10.81 -4.36
N ALA A 47 0.13 11.77 -3.69
CA ALA A 47 -0.31 12.23 -2.38
C ALA A 47 -1.72 12.82 -2.42
N ALA A 48 -2.05 13.64 -3.42
CA ALA A 48 -3.39 14.19 -3.63
C ALA A 48 -4.43 13.07 -3.81
N ALA A 49 -4.08 12.00 -4.53
CA ALA A 49 -4.97 10.84 -4.72
C ALA A 49 -5.30 10.14 -3.40
N VAL A 50 -4.32 9.94 -2.53
CA VAL A 50 -4.52 9.32 -1.22
C VAL A 50 -5.32 10.24 -0.31
N LEU A 51 -4.92 11.51 -0.18
CA LEU A 51 -5.56 12.50 0.71
C LEU A 51 -7.02 12.73 0.35
N THR A 52 -7.34 12.86 -0.95
CA THR A 52 -8.72 13.06 -1.40
C THR A 52 -9.57 11.80 -1.26
N ALA A 53 -9.00 10.60 -1.39
CA ALA A 53 -9.72 9.35 -1.16
C ALA A 53 -10.11 9.21 0.32
N GLU A 54 -9.21 9.54 1.23
CA GLU A 54 -9.47 9.52 2.68
C GLU A 54 -10.49 10.57 3.09
N ALA A 55 -10.45 11.77 2.48
CA ALA A 55 -11.42 12.83 2.75
C ALA A 55 -12.84 12.44 2.32
N VAL A 56 -12.99 11.68 1.21
CA VAL A 56 -14.30 11.15 0.78
C VAL A 56 -14.81 10.05 1.72
N ALA A 57 -13.91 9.28 2.30
CA ALA A 57 -14.27 8.21 3.25
C ALA A 57 -14.61 8.75 4.65
N SER A 58 -14.33 10.04 4.94
CA SER A 58 -14.63 10.64 6.24
C SER A 58 -16.09 11.13 6.30
N ASP A 59 -16.75 10.85 7.43
CA ASP A 59 -18.08 11.41 7.72
C ASP A 59 -17.91 12.81 8.32
N ALA A 60 -18.35 13.84 7.59
CA ALA A 60 -18.28 15.23 8.04
C ALA A 60 -19.13 15.51 9.32
N ALA A 61 -20.09 14.61 9.63
CA ALA A 61 -20.91 14.72 10.84
C ALA A 61 -20.23 14.14 12.09
N ASP A 62 -19.20 13.31 11.92
CA ASP A 62 -18.43 12.73 13.03
C ASP A 62 -17.11 13.48 13.21
N PRO A 63 -16.92 14.25 14.31
CA PRO A 63 -15.67 14.96 14.60
C PRO A 63 -14.42 14.06 14.66
N TRP A 64 -14.59 12.75 14.96
CA TRP A 64 -13.50 11.79 15.07
C TRP A 64 -13.06 11.24 13.70
N SER A 65 -13.88 11.39 12.67
CA SER A 65 -13.55 10.99 11.31
C SER A 65 -12.83 12.09 10.51
N ILE A 66 -12.68 13.31 11.07
CA ILE A 66 -12.05 14.43 10.40
C ILE A 66 -10.57 14.16 10.18
N THR A 67 -10.13 14.17 8.92
CA THR A 67 -8.74 13.91 8.50
C THR A 67 -7.97 15.21 8.21
N ASP A 68 -8.17 16.25 9.03
CA ASP A 68 -7.53 17.57 8.89
C ASP A 68 -6.07 17.61 9.36
N GLY A 69 -5.56 16.50 9.88
CA GLY A 69 -4.20 16.39 10.41
C GLY A 69 -4.01 17.07 11.76
N PHE A 70 -5.10 17.44 12.46
CA PHE A 70 -5.03 18.05 13.79
C PHE A 70 -4.22 17.20 14.78
N ARG A 71 -3.29 17.85 15.51
CA ARG A 71 -2.48 17.26 16.56
C ARG A 71 -2.42 18.22 17.74
N VAL A 72 -2.56 17.71 18.97
CA VAL A 72 -2.63 18.52 20.19
C VAL A 72 -1.31 19.25 20.50
N HIS A 73 -0.16 18.69 20.13
CA HIS A 73 1.13 19.17 20.63
C HIS A 73 2.13 19.64 19.57
N ALA A 74 2.00 19.25 18.32
CA ALA A 74 2.89 19.70 17.25
C ALA A 74 2.33 19.36 15.86
N ARG A 75 2.67 20.16 14.86
CA ARG A 75 2.51 19.77 13.46
C ARG A 75 3.58 18.71 13.15
N GLN A 76 3.19 17.46 13.14
CA GLN A 76 4.07 16.40 12.64
C GLN A 76 3.74 16.16 11.17
N PRO A 77 4.74 16.17 10.27
CA PRO A 77 4.53 15.84 8.90
C PRO A 77 4.02 14.40 8.81
N ARG A 78 2.97 14.19 8.03
CA ARG A 78 2.51 12.87 7.69
C ARG A 78 3.42 12.31 6.59
N THR A 79 3.87 11.08 6.74
CA THR A 79 4.68 10.43 5.71
C THR A 79 3.87 9.35 5.00
N LEU A 80 3.72 9.49 3.69
CA LEU A 80 3.28 8.43 2.79
C LEU A 80 4.51 7.71 2.22
N SER A 81 4.39 6.41 1.99
CA SER A 81 5.43 5.62 1.36
C SER A 81 4.91 5.07 0.06
N PHE A 82 5.56 5.42 -1.02
CA PHE A 82 5.32 4.85 -2.35
C PHE A 82 6.49 3.96 -2.76
N THR A 83 6.24 3.04 -3.65
CA THR A 83 7.29 2.24 -4.29
C THR A 83 7.30 2.57 -5.77
N ASP A 84 8.41 3.08 -6.27
CA ASP A 84 8.64 3.33 -7.69
C ASP A 84 9.74 2.40 -8.17
N ARG A 85 9.42 1.51 -9.11
CA ARG A 85 10.38 0.55 -9.71
C ARG A 85 11.18 -0.27 -8.69
N GLY A 86 10.57 -0.62 -7.57
CA GLY A 86 11.22 -1.36 -6.49
C GLY A 86 11.93 -0.49 -5.45
N GLU A 87 12.11 0.80 -5.70
CA GLU A 87 12.65 1.74 -4.73
C GLU A 87 11.54 2.36 -3.88
N ARG A 88 11.76 2.42 -2.57
CA ARG A 88 10.82 3.05 -1.64
C ARG A 88 11.09 4.55 -1.59
N VAL A 89 10.06 5.33 -1.92
CA VAL A 89 10.08 6.80 -1.88
C VAL A 89 9.20 7.28 -0.73
N ALA A 90 9.79 7.98 0.22
CA ALA A 90 9.06 8.61 1.32
C ALA A 90 8.62 10.02 0.90
N VAL A 91 7.34 10.30 1.08
CA VAL A 91 6.72 11.60 0.77
C VAL A 91 6.17 12.20 2.05
N GLY A 92 6.80 13.29 2.51
CA GLY A 92 6.34 14.07 3.65
C GLY A 92 5.20 15.00 3.25
N ILE A 93 4.19 15.13 4.11
CA ILE A 93 3.03 16.00 3.88
C ILE A 93 2.82 16.86 5.11
N ASP A 94 2.93 18.15 4.96
CA ASP A 94 2.55 19.15 5.95
C ASP A 94 1.20 19.75 5.60
N THR A 95 0.28 19.73 6.55
CA THR A 95 -1.04 20.36 6.39
C THR A 95 -0.96 21.84 6.77
N SER A 96 -1.46 22.71 5.91
CA SER A 96 -1.54 24.15 6.13
C SER A 96 -2.97 24.65 5.84
N PRO A 97 -3.35 25.84 6.37
CA PRO A 97 -4.63 26.43 6.02
C PRO A 97 -4.76 26.59 4.49
N GLY A 98 -5.71 25.86 3.89
CA GLY A 98 -5.98 25.91 2.45
C GLY A 98 -5.24 24.93 1.57
N GLY A 99 -4.41 24.02 2.15
CA GLY A 99 -3.72 23.02 1.32
C GLY A 99 -2.70 22.18 2.05
N PHE A 100 -1.83 21.59 1.27
CA PHE A 100 -0.79 20.70 1.73
C PHE A 100 0.55 21.09 1.11
N THR A 101 1.64 20.99 1.87
CA THR A 101 2.99 21.04 1.32
C THR A 101 3.54 19.61 1.26
N VAL A 102 4.00 19.22 0.09
CA VAL A 102 4.54 17.89 -0.19
C VAL A 102 6.05 17.97 -0.31
N HIS A 103 6.76 17.10 0.39
CA HIS A 103 8.22 17.03 0.41
C HIS A 103 8.69 15.66 -0.05
N ALA A 104 9.60 15.61 -0.99
CA ALA A 104 10.24 14.37 -1.45
C ALA A 104 11.63 14.66 -2.04
N GLY A 105 12.63 13.83 -1.73
CA GLY A 105 13.96 13.92 -2.32
C GLY A 105 14.68 15.26 -2.10
N GLY A 106 14.32 16.05 -1.09
CA GLY A 106 14.87 17.38 -0.85
C GLY A 106 14.14 18.51 -1.58
N GLU A 107 13.15 18.19 -2.39
CA GLU A 107 12.27 19.14 -3.07
C GLU A 107 10.98 19.32 -2.33
N SER A 108 10.27 20.42 -2.59
CA SER A 108 8.95 20.68 -2.04
C SER A 108 8.02 21.36 -3.02
N THR A 109 6.72 21.04 -2.93
CA THR A 109 5.67 21.68 -3.74
C THR A 109 4.40 21.81 -2.94
N CYS A 110 3.52 22.74 -3.34
CA CYS A 110 2.27 22.98 -2.65
C CYS A 110 1.09 22.40 -3.44
N LEU A 111 0.13 21.81 -2.73
CA LEU A 111 -1.16 21.37 -3.22
C LEU A 111 -2.26 22.20 -2.58
N SER A 112 -3.17 22.75 -3.37
CA SER A 112 -4.31 23.51 -2.86
C SER A 112 -5.56 23.35 -3.73
N GLY A 113 -6.72 23.63 -3.16
CA GLY A 113 -7.99 23.59 -3.89
C GLY A 113 -8.32 22.21 -4.46
N LEU A 114 -7.89 21.14 -3.81
CA LEU A 114 -8.10 19.77 -4.29
C LEU A 114 -9.59 19.44 -4.31
N ARG A 115 -10.05 18.92 -5.43
CA ARG A 115 -11.41 18.38 -5.64
C ARG A 115 -11.31 17.03 -6.31
N ARG A 116 -12.12 16.08 -5.85
CA ARG A 116 -12.19 14.73 -6.43
C ARG A 116 -13.58 14.49 -7.00
N GLU A 117 -13.63 14.07 -8.25
CA GLU A 117 -14.85 13.64 -8.96
C GLU A 117 -14.58 12.23 -9.54
N GLY A 118 -15.05 11.22 -8.81
CA GLY A 118 -14.68 9.83 -9.13
C GLY A 118 -13.19 9.60 -9.05
N ASP A 119 -12.57 9.23 -10.16
CA ASP A 119 -11.12 8.99 -10.26
C ASP A 119 -10.34 10.25 -10.67
N ARG A 120 -11.02 11.31 -11.09
CA ARG A 120 -10.38 12.57 -11.50
C ARG A 120 -10.19 13.48 -10.30
N ILE A 121 -8.98 14.03 -10.20
CA ILE A 121 -8.57 14.97 -9.15
C ILE A 121 -8.08 16.23 -9.82
N THR A 122 -8.62 17.36 -9.40
CA THR A 122 -8.24 18.68 -9.88
C THR A 122 -7.81 19.56 -8.72
N GLY A 123 -7.00 20.58 -9.01
CA GLY A 123 -6.52 21.52 -8.00
C GLY A 123 -5.39 22.38 -8.52
N LEU A 124 -4.57 22.88 -7.62
CA LEU A 124 -3.35 23.62 -7.93
C LEU A 124 -2.14 22.83 -7.39
N LEU A 125 -1.10 22.77 -8.19
CA LEU A 125 0.19 22.18 -7.87
C LEU A 125 1.27 23.26 -8.08
N GLY A 126 1.82 23.79 -7.00
CA GLY A 126 2.65 24.97 -7.04
C GLY A 126 1.91 26.15 -7.70
N THR A 127 2.43 26.65 -8.82
CA THR A 127 1.80 27.70 -9.63
C THR A 127 0.97 27.14 -10.80
N GLY A 128 1.02 25.82 -11.02
CA GLY A 128 0.36 25.15 -12.12
C GLY A 128 -0.98 24.53 -11.73
N ARG A 129 -1.74 24.10 -12.74
CA ARG A 129 -2.99 23.34 -12.54
C ARG A 129 -2.69 21.87 -12.41
N LEU A 130 -3.23 21.24 -11.39
CA LEU A 130 -3.29 19.79 -11.25
C LEU A 130 -4.56 19.27 -11.95
N ASP A 131 -4.41 18.32 -12.85
CA ASP A 131 -5.49 17.56 -13.46
C ASP A 131 -4.97 16.13 -13.67
N VAL A 132 -5.38 15.21 -12.82
CA VAL A 132 -4.90 13.83 -12.81
C VAL A 132 -6.07 12.88 -12.63
N THR A 133 -6.06 11.78 -13.38
CA THR A 133 -6.91 10.62 -13.11
C THR A 133 -6.09 9.61 -12.33
N ALA A 134 -6.57 9.25 -11.14
CA ALA A 134 -5.88 8.36 -10.21
C ALA A 134 -6.74 7.14 -9.88
N VAL A 135 -6.25 5.95 -10.22
CA VAL A 135 -6.92 4.69 -9.96
C VAL A 135 -6.04 3.84 -9.05
N LEU A 136 -6.54 3.51 -7.87
CA LEU A 136 -5.90 2.57 -6.96
C LEU A 136 -6.48 1.17 -7.19
N ALA A 137 -5.66 0.29 -7.75
CA ALA A 137 -5.99 -1.11 -7.98
C ALA A 137 -5.13 -1.98 -7.06
N ARG A 138 -5.74 -2.56 -6.03
CA ARG A 138 -5.03 -3.27 -4.95
C ARG A 138 -3.99 -2.33 -4.30
N GLU A 139 -2.70 -2.63 -4.46
CA GLU A 139 -1.57 -1.85 -3.93
C GLU A 139 -0.84 -1.02 -5.01
N THR A 140 -1.45 -0.88 -6.17
CA THR A 140 -0.87 -0.13 -7.27
C THR A 140 -1.72 1.09 -7.59
N LEU A 141 -1.09 2.26 -7.47
CA LEU A 141 -1.67 3.53 -7.84
C LEU A 141 -1.27 3.88 -9.28
N HIS A 142 -2.25 3.94 -10.15
CA HIS A 142 -2.08 4.38 -11.54
C HIS A 142 -2.45 5.86 -11.64
N LEU A 143 -1.54 6.67 -12.13
CA LEU A 143 -1.73 8.10 -12.34
C LEU A 143 -1.66 8.40 -13.85
N PHE A 144 -2.67 9.07 -14.35
CA PHE A 144 -2.75 9.55 -15.73
C PHE A 144 -2.77 11.08 -15.71
N MET A 145 -1.66 11.67 -16.12
CA MET A 145 -1.48 13.12 -16.22
C MET A 145 -1.32 13.46 -17.71
N ALA A 146 -1.77 14.64 -18.14
CA ALA A 146 -1.91 15.10 -19.53
C ALA A 146 -1.13 14.33 -20.62
N GLN A 147 0.14 13.97 -20.40
CA GLN A 147 1.01 13.31 -21.40
C GLN A 147 1.82 12.16 -20.83
N SER A 148 1.59 11.78 -19.58
CA SER A 148 2.37 10.75 -18.92
C SER A 148 1.49 9.83 -18.08
N ARG A 149 1.91 8.58 -18.01
CA ARG A 149 1.34 7.57 -17.13
C ARG A 149 2.40 7.13 -16.14
N TRP A 150 2.01 7.10 -14.88
CA TRP A 150 2.87 6.61 -13.80
C TRP A 150 2.18 5.49 -13.06
N GLN A 151 2.98 4.59 -12.52
CA GLN A 151 2.53 3.47 -11.72
C GLN A 151 3.40 3.40 -10.49
N LEU A 152 2.79 3.62 -9.32
CA LEU A 152 3.47 3.60 -8.02
C LEU A 152 2.85 2.53 -7.15
N GLY A 153 3.66 1.77 -6.45
CA GLY A 153 3.18 0.91 -5.36
C GLY A 153 2.73 1.79 -4.18
N TYR A 154 1.56 1.51 -3.63
CA TYR A 154 1.06 2.15 -2.42
C TYR A 154 0.36 1.12 -1.54
N ALA A 155 0.98 0.80 -0.41
CA ALA A 155 0.40 -0.02 0.63
C ALA A 155 0.10 0.88 1.85
N PRO A 156 -1.18 1.08 2.21
CA PRO A 156 -1.53 1.77 3.45
C PRO A 156 -0.87 1.06 4.65
N LYS A 157 -0.29 1.83 5.58
CA LYS A 157 0.45 1.24 6.73
C LYS A 157 -0.37 0.25 7.56
N LEU A 158 -1.70 0.39 7.54
CA LEU A 158 -2.62 -0.47 8.30
C LEU A 158 -3.27 -1.57 7.47
N SER A 159 -3.06 -1.62 6.15
CA SER A 159 -3.67 -2.66 5.29
C SER A 159 -3.18 -4.06 5.63
N HIS A 160 -1.98 -4.17 6.17
CA HIS A 160 -1.37 -5.42 6.62
C HIS A 160 -1.32 -5.59 8.14
N ALA A 161 -1.93 -4.67 8.91
CA ALA A 161 -1.96 -4.80 10.37
C ALA A 161 -2.74 -6.03 10.85
N GLY A 162 -3.63 -6.57 10.00
CA GLY A 162 -4.31 -7.86 10.22
C GLY A 162 -3.63 -9.03 9.50
N ASP A 163 -2.78 -8.73 8.50
CA ASP A 163 -2.01 -9.71 7.70
C ASP A 163 -0.55 -9.82 8.17
N ALA A 164 -0.16 -9.16 9.25
CA ALA A 164 1.02 -9.54 10.01
C ALA A 164 0.73 -10.91 10.66
N GLY A 165 0.23 -11.82 9.81
CA GLY A 165 0.12 -13.22 10.05
C GLY A 165 1.50 -13.72 10.44
N ALA A 166 1.54 -14.58 11.43
CA ALA A 166 2.66 -15.45 11.67
C ALA A 166 3.24 -15.90 10.32
N PRO A 167 4.58 -15.97 10.17
CA PRO A 167 5.20 -16.45 8.94
C PRO A 167 4.45 -17.70 8.47
N GLU A 168 4.17 -17.77 7.18
CA GLU A 168 3.42 -18.89 6.58
C GLU A 168 3.96 -20.19 7.18
N GLY A 169 3.11 -20.91 7.92
CA GLY A 169 3.46 -22.15 8.55
C GLY A 169 3.73 -22.16 10.06
N GLN A 170 3.76 -21.01 10.76
CA GLN A 170 4.00 -20.99 12.21
C GLN A 170 2.94 -20.18 12.95
N LEU A 171 2.24 -20.82 13.88
CA LEU A 171 1.28 -20.18 14.75
C LEU A 171 1.85 -20.07 16.16
N ASN A 172 2.15 -18.84 16.57
CA ASN A 172 2.80 -18.55 17.85
C ASN A 172 1.82 -18.08 18.91
N ALA A 173 2.16 -18.27 20.16
CA ALA A 173 1.38 -17.76 21.28
C ALA A 173 1.40 -16.24 21.31
N PRO A 174 0.23 -15.56 21.28
CA PRO A 174 0.15 -14.10 21.31
C PRO A 174 0.51 -13.51 22.69
N MET A 175 0.49 -14.32 23.72
CA MET A 175 0.79 -13.94 25.11
C MET A 175 1.14 -15.18 25.93
N PRO A 176 1.80 -15.06 27.09
CA PRO A 176 2.07 -16.20 27.96
C PRO A 176 0.77 -16.79 28.53
N GLY A 177 0.67 -18.11 28.54
CA GLY A 177 -0.56 -18.79 28.95
C GLY A 177 -0.37 -20.30 29.12
N LYS A 178 -1.49 -21.02 29.21
CA LYS A 178 -1.54 -22.49 29.37
C LYS A 178 -2.41 -23.10 28.29
N VAL A 179 -1.97 -24.19 27.67
CA VAL A 179 -2.77 -24.94 26.69
C VAL A 179 -3.88 -25.68 27.43
N ILE A 180 -5.14 -25.40 27.07
CA ILE A 180 -6.32 -26.06 27.69
C ILE A 180 -6.77 -27.24 26.84
N ALA A 181 -6.82 -27.10 25.53
CA ALA A 181 -7.30 -28.13 24.63
C ALA A 181 -6.54 -28.14 23.31
N LEU A 182 -6.31 -29.33 22.77
CA LEU A 182 -5.89 -29.55 21.39
C LEU A 182 -7.11 -30.09 20.63
N LEU A 183 -7.52 -29.40 19.57
CA LEU A 183 -8.73 -29.75 18.80
C LEU A 183 -8.39 -30.49 17.52
N VAL A 184 -7.10 -30.61 17.20
CA VAL A 184 -6.57 -31.30 16.03
C VAL A 184 -5.34 -32.11 16.42
N GLU A 185 -5.01 -33.12 15.61
CA GLU A 185 -3.80 -33.97 15.78
C GLU A 185 -2.77 -33.62 14.71
N ALA A 186 -1.51 -33.99 14.95
CA ALA A 186 -0.46 -33.90 13.94
C ALA A 186 -0.81 -34.75 12.71
N GLY A 187 -0.65 -34.21 11.53
CA GLY A 187 -1.06 -34.80 10.25
C GLY A 187 -2.51 -34.51 9.84
N ALA A 188 -3.31 -33.85 10.67
CA ALA A 188 -4.71 -33.51 10.34
C ALA A 188 -4.77 -32.41 9.25
N LYS A 189 -5.70 -32.57 8.30
CA LYS A 189 -6.05 -31.53 7.34
C LYS A 189 -7.06 -30.57 7.99
N VAL A 190 -6.79 -29.28 7.88
CA VAL A 190 -7.62 -28.22 8.44
C VAL A 190 -8.02 -27.22 7.37
N ARG A 191 -9.16 -26.56 7.58
CA ARG A 191 -9.65 -25.49 6.70
C ARG A 191 -9.38 -24.12 7.34
N LYS A 192 -9.29 -23.10 6.53
CA LYS A 192 -9.19 -21.72 7.00
C LYS A 192 -10.26 -21.39 8.03
N GLY A 193 -9.82 -20.84 9.17
CA GLY A 193 -10.71 -20.52 10.31
C GLY A 193 -11.07 -21.68 11.21
N GLN A 194 -10.63 -22.91 10.91
CA GLN A 194 -10.88 -24.07 11.78
C GLN A 194 -10.08 -23.94 13.07
N PRO A 195 -10.72 -24.09 14.26
CA PRO A 195 -10.02 -24.06 15.54
C PRO A 195 -9.10 -25.28 15.68
N MET A 196 -7.86 -25.05 16.11
CA MET A 196 -6.84 -26.09 16.26
C MET A 196 -6.40 -26.30 17.69
N LEU A 197 -6.30 -25.21 18.47
CA LEU A 197 -5.82 -25.23 19.84
C LEU A 197 -6.53 -24.15 20.65
N VAL A 198 -6.81 -24.41 21.93
CA VAL A 198 -7.31 -23.42 22.89
C VAL A 198 -6.27 -23.23 23.99
N MET A 199 -5.92 -21.99 24.27
CA MET A 199 -5.06 -21.61 25.39
C MET A 199 -5.76 -20.64 26.32
N GLU A 200 -5.46 -20.72 27.62
CA GLU A 200 -5.89 -19.76 28.63
C GLU A 200 -4.76 -18.78 28.93
N ALA A 201 -5.07 -17.50 28.86
CA ALA A 201 -4.17 -16.43 29.26
C ALA A 201 -4.98 -15.34 29.95
N MET A 202 -4.51 -14.83 31.09
CA MET A 202 -5.18 -13.77 31.88
C MET A 202 -6.66 -14.08 32.19
N LYS A 203 -6.99 -15.37 32.46
CA LYS A 203 -8.37 -15.85 32.72
C LYS A 203 -9.33 -15.71 31.52
N MET A 204 -8.80 -15.63 30.32
CA MET A 204 -9.55 -15.64 29.06
C MET A 204 -9.08 -16.79 28.18
N GLU A 205 -10.02 -17.40 27.48
CA GLU A 205 -9.72 -18.45 26.52
C GLU A 205 -9.44 -17.83 25.14
N HIS A 206 -8.31 -18.21 24.57
CA HIS A 206 -7.89 -17.80 23.21
C HIS A 206 -7.87 -19.03 22.31
N THR A 207 -8.68 -19.00 21.29
CA THR A 207 -8.70 -20.04 20.26
C THR A 207 -7.75 -19.69 19.14
N ILE A 208 -6.80 -20.57 18.86
CA ILE A 208 -5.88 -20.46 17.72
C ILE A 208 -6.50 -21.26 16.57
N ALA A 209 -6.78 -20.55 15.47
CA ALA A 209 -7.42 -21.10 14.28
C ALA A 209 -6.46 -21.12 13.08
N ALA A 210 -6.71 -22.01 12.12
CA ALA A 210 -5.94 -22.15 10.90
C ALA A 210 -6.03 -20.87 10.03
N PRO A 211 -4.92 -20.30 9.56
CA PRO A 211 -4.91 -19.08 8.73
C PRO A 211 -5.31 -19.37 7.28
N ALA A 212 -5.11 -20.59 6.81
CA ALA A 212 -5.43 -21.06 5.47
C ALA A 212 -5.84 -22.54 5.50
N ASP A 213 -6.25 -23.09 4.35
CA ASP A 213 -6.41 -24.53 4.18
C ASP A 213 -5.03 -25.19 4.14
N GLY A 214 -4.86 -26.31 4.86
CA GLY A 214 -3.56 -26.97 4.91
C GLY A 214 -3.49 -28.15 5.88
N THR A 215 -2.26 -28.53 6.26
CA THR A 215 -2.01 -29.69 7.11
C THR A 215 -1.18 -29.31 8.35
N VAL A 216 -1.59 -29.76 9.53
CA VAL A 216 -0.85 -29.60 10.78
C VAL A 216 0.36 -30.52 10.76
N GLN A 217 1.57 -30.00 10.80
CA GLN A 217 2.79 -30.84 10.83
C GLN A 217 3.11 -31.28 12.26
N ARG A 218 3.07 -30.36 13.21
CA ARG A 218 3.50 -30.62 14.57
C ARG A 218 2.78 -29.74 15.57
N LEU A 219 2.52 -30.30 16.75
CA LEU A 219 2.01 -29.63 17.94
C LEU A 219 3.06 -29.80 19.05
N PRO A 220 3.93 -28.81 19.31
CA PRO A 220 5.03 -28.92 20.25
C PRO A 220 4.61 -29.02 21.72
N PHE A 221 3.37 -28.59 22.06
CA PHE A 221 2.86 -28.54 23.42
C PHE A 221 1.68 -29.48 23.62
N ALA A 222 1.61 -30.07 24.82
CA ALA A 222 0.47 -30.89 25.27
C ALA A 222 -0.52 -30.06 26.06
N VAL A 223 -1.73 -30.64 26.26
CA VAL A 223 -2.73 -30.04 27.14
C VAL A 223 -2.18 -29.98 28.57
N GLY A 224 -2.24 -28.81 29.16
CA GLY A 224 -1.70 -28.51 30.48
C GLY A 224 -0.35 -27.78 30.48
N ASP A 225 0.36 -27.73 29.36
CA ASP A 225 1.66 -27.09 29.28
C ASP A 225 1.54 -25.56 29.36
N GLN A 226 2.52 -24.93 29.98
CA GLN A 226 2.68 -23.49 29.97
C GLN A 226 3.50 -23.04 28.76
N VAL A 227 3.07 -21.97 28.12
CA VAL A 227 3.69 -21.40 26.94
C VAL A 227 4.07 -19.94 27.18
N ALA A 228 5.24 -19.55 26.70
CA ALA A 228 5.69 -18.17 26.72
C ALA A 228 5.13 -17.41 25.51
N GLU A 229 5.08 -16.08 25.58
CA GLU A 229 4.78 -15.25 24.43
C GLU A 229 5.76 -15.53 23.26
N GLY A 230 5.22 -15.63 22.05
CA GLY A 230 5.99 -15.97 20.86
C GLY A 230 6.37 -17.43 20.69
N ALA A 231 6.02 -18.33 21.66
CA ALA A 231 6.28 -19.77 21.53
C ALA A 231 5.49 -20.35 20.36
N LEU A 232 6.13 -21.22 19.56
CA LEU A 232 5.50 -21.90 18.43
C LEU A 232 4.48 -22.93 18.95
N LEU A 233 3.20 -22.69 18.70
CA LEU A 233 2.10 -23.56 19.15
C LEU A 233 1.75 -24.63 18.13
N VAL A 234 1.75 -24.29 16.86
CA VAL A 234 1.38 -25.17 15.76
C VAL A 234 2.31 -24.92 14.58
N GLU A 235 2.91 -25.97 14.10
CA GLU A 235 3.62 -25.99 12.82
C GLU A 235 2.65 -26.47 11.74
N PHE A 236 2.42 -25.62 10.74
CA PHE A 236 1.36 -25.75 9.76
C PHE A 236 1.91 -25.53 8.36
N VAL A 237 1.43 -26.27 7.36
CA VAL A 237 1.77 -26.10 5.93
C VAL A 237 0.48 -25.95 5.13
N ALA A 238 0.39 -24.83 4.42
CA ALA A 238 -0.70 -24.51 3.52
C ALA A 238 -0.59 -25.26 2.19
#